data_0e5a751f97642df0ed1258bae3f1e233
#
_entry.id   0e5a751f97642df0ed1258bae3f1e233
#
_cell.length_a   1.000
_cell.length_b   1.000
_cell.length_c   1.000
_cell.angle_alpha   90.00
_cell.angle_beta   90.00
_cell.angle_gamma   90.00
#
_symmetry.space_group_name_H-M   'P 1'
#
loop_
_entity.id
_entity.type
_entity.pdbx_description
1 polymer ?
#
loop_
_entity_poly.entity_id
_entity_poly.type
_entity_poly.pdbx_seq_one_letter_code
_entity_poly.pdbx_strand_id
1 'polypeptide(L)'
;MDNIPMRPPKLPGYDFVQMLGSGATATVYLYNQRMPARPVAVKASAKTLDPRAAALFNREANFMAKLSSHPYILPVYGAGVTSDGHGYIVIEYAPGGTYNSIMKARSMTCEQVLDLGIKLSSALFTAHRSNIIHHDIKPQQHSHHLAGLACSG
;
A
#
# COMPACT_ATOMS: atom_id res chain seq x y z
N MET A 1 -9.23 -22.04 -10.23
CA MET A 1 -8.60 -22.20 -8.90
C MET A 1 -9.09 -21.05 -8.05
N ASP A 2 -9.98 -21.36 -7.12
CA ASP A 2 -10.58 -20.37 -6.24
C ASP A 2 -9.49 -19.76 -5.37
N ASN A 3 -9.31 -18.45 -5.51
CA ASN A 3 -8.37 -17.67 -4.73
C ASN A 3 -8.95 -17.55 -3.31
N ILE A 4 -8.71 -18.56 -2.47
CA ILE A 4 -9.12 -18.52 -1.07
C ILE A 4 -8.42 -17.31 -0.45
N PRO A 5 -9.15 -16.29 0.03
CA PRO A 5 -8.53 -15.13 0.62
C PRO A 5 -7.66 -15.58 1.79
N MET A 6 -6.40 -15.15 1.79
CA MET A 6 -5.46 -15.44 2.87
C MET A 6 -6.10 -15.01 4.20
N ARG A 7 -5.96 -15.85 5.24
CA ARG A 7 -6.40 -15.46 6.58
C ARG A 7 -5.68 -14.19 7.02
N PRO A 8 -6.38 -13.24 7.68
CA PRO A 8 -5.73 -12.02 8.15
C PRO A 8 -4.56 -12.37 9.09
N PRO A 9 -3.35 -11.84 8.85
CA PRO A 9 -2.19 -12.16 9.66
C PRO A 9 -2.38 -11.70 11.11
N LYS A 10 -1.97 -12.53 12.07
CA LYS A 10 -1.96 -12.16 13.49
C LYS A 10 -0.78 -11.22 13.76
N LEU A 11 -1.05 -9.96 14.00
CA LEU A 11 -0.04 -8.94 14.25
C LEU A 11 -0.14 -8.45 15.71
N PRO A 12 0.93 -8.59 16.52
CA PRO A 12 0.94 -8.05 17.87
C PRO A 12 0.68 -6.54 17.89
N GLY A 13 -0.25 -6.10 18.71
CA GLY A 13 -0.62 -4.68 18.82
C GLY A 13 -1.61 -4.16 17.76
N TYR A 14 -2.15 -5.06 16.92
CA TYR A 14 -3.15 -4.73 15.90
C TYR A 14 -4.36 -5.64 16.01
N ASP A 15 -5.55 -5.05 15.91
CA ASP A 15 -6.82 -5.77 15.90
C ASP A 15 -7.40 -5.78 14.48
N PHE A 16 -7.65 -6.96 13.95
CA PHE A 16 -8.27 -7.12 12.61
C PHE A 16 -9.69 -6.56 12.60
N VAL A 17 -10.04 -5.81 11.57
CA VAL A 17 -11.38 -5.25 11.36
C VAL A 17 -12.06 -5.93 10.18
N GLN A 18 -11.50 -5.80 8.99
CA GLN A 18 -12.08 -6.35 7.76
C GLN A 18 -11.05 -6.47 6.63
N MET A 19 -11.38 -7.22 5.59
CA MET A 19 -10.65 -7.23 4.34
C MET A 19 -11.07 -6.02 3.48
N LEU A 20 -10.09 -5.28 2.97
CA LEU A 20 -10.31 -4.13 2.07
C LEU A 20 -10.27 -4.55 0.60
N GLY A 21 -9.45 -5.54 0.27
CA GLY A 21 -9.33 -6.04 -1.10
C GLY A 21 -8.35 -7.19 -1.20
N SER A 22 -8.47 -7.99 -2.25
CA SER A 22 -7.58 -9.10 -2.57
C SER A 22 -7.17 -9.04 -4.03
N GLY A 23 -5.88 -9.26 -4.28
CA GLY A 23 -5.27 -9.34 -5.61
C GLY A 23 -4.45 -10.60 -5.77
N ALA A 24 -3.86 -10.80 -6.95
CA ALA A 24 -3.06 -11.98 -7.27
C ALA A 24 -1.80 -12.12 -6.40
N THR A 25 -1.20 -11.00 -5.97
CA THR A 25 0.09 -10.98 -5.26
C THR A 25 -0.03 -10.61 -3.79
N ALA A 26 -1.11 -9.95 -3.37
CA ALA A 26 -1.30 -9.48 -2.01
C ALA A 26 -2.77 -9.29 -1.67
N THR A 27 -3.08 -9.35 -0.39
CA THR A 27 -4.38 -8.99 0.18
C THR A 27 -4.19 -7.81 1.14
N VAL A 28 -5.14 -6.87 1.12
CA VAL A 28 -5.13 -5.68 1.98
C VAL A 28 -6.24 -5.80 3.02
N TYR A 29 -5.88 -5.55 4.25
CA TYR A 29 -6.76 -5.63 5.40
C TYR A 29 -6.80 -4.31 6.17
N LEU A 30 -7.93 -4.00 6.79
CA LEU A 30 -8.05 -2.93 7.77
C LEU A 30 -7.79 -3.50 9.16
N TYR A 31 -6.93 -2.84 9.91
CA TYR A 31 -6.66 -3.10 11.31
C TYR A 31 -6.79 -1.83 12.13
N ASN A 32 -7.08 -1.99 13.41
CA ASN A 32 -6.89 -0.95 14.40
C ASN A 32 -5.55 -1.18 15.12
N GLN A 33 -4.60 -0.26 14.97
CA GLN A 33 -3.38 -0.22 15.77
C GLN A 33 -3.75 0.23 17.18
N ARG A 34 -3.28 -0.49 18.22
CA ARG A 34 -3.61 -0.17 19.62
C ARG A 34 -2.81 1.03 20.14
N MET A 35 -1.53 1.12 19.79
CA MET A 35 -0.65 2.17 20.28
C MET A 35 0.35 2.62 19.20
N PRO A 36 0.30 3.89 18.75
CA PRO A 36 -0.81 4.85 18.96
C PRO A 36 -2.11 4.35 18.32
N ALA A 37 -3.26 4.68 18.95
CA ALA A 37 -4.56 4.22 18.45
C ALA A 37 -4.92 4.89 17.13
N ARG A 38 -5.04 4.07 16.06
CA ARG A 38 -5.42 4.55 14.72
C ARG A 38 -5.79 3.40 13.79
N PRO A 39 -6.66 3.64 12.78
CA PRO A 39 -6.87 2.68 11.71
C PRO A 39 -5.65 2.65 10.79
N VAL A 40 -5.27 1.46 10.34
CA VAL A 40 -4.16 1.23 9.41
C VAL A 40 -4.56 0.21 8.35
N ALA A 41 -3.99 0.32 7.17
CA ALA A 41 -4.09 -0.71 6.15
C ALA A 41 -2.86 -1.64 6.22
N VAL A 42 -3.09 -2.94 6.20
CA VAL A 42 -2.03 -3.94 6.18
C VAL A 42 -2.09 -4.68 4.86
N LYS A 43 -1.06 -4.51 4.04
CA LYS A 43 -0.87 -5.25 2.80
C LYS A 43 -0.01 -6.47 3.09
N ALA A 44 -0.57 -7.66 2.93
CA ALA A 44 0.11 -8.93 3.18
C ALA A 44 0.33 -9.70 1.87
N SER A 45 1.51 -10.28 1.69
CA SER A 45 1.86 -11.06 0.50
C SER A 45 1.04 -12.35 0.43
N ALA A 46 0.54 -12.69 -0.76
CA ALA A 46 -0.21 -13.93 -0.97
C ALA A 46 0.66 -15.19 -0.87
N LYS A 47 1.96 -15.06 -1.11
CA LYS A 47 2.94 -16.16 -1.03
C LYS A 47 3.88 -15.96 0.15
N THR A 48 4.34 -17.05 0.71
CA THR A 48 5.44 -17.05 1.68
C THR A 48 6.73 -16.57 1.01
N LEU A 49 7.54 -15.86 1.77
CA LEU A 49 8.83 -15.34 1.31
C LEU A 49 9.94 -16.33 1.61
N ASP A 50 10.64 -16.80 0.59
CA ASP A 50 11.93 -17.44 0.78
C ASP A 50 12.99 -16.40 1.24
N PRO A 51 14.18 -16.79 1.68
CA PRO A 51 15.19 -15.85 2.20
C PRO A 51 15.58 -14.75 1.20
N ARG A 52 15.61 -15.05 -0.10
CA ARG A 52 15.91 -14.06 -1.15
C ARG A 52 14.78 -13.08 -1.34
N ALA A 53 13.55 -13.57 -1.41
CA ALA A 53 12.35 -12.75 -1.50
C ALA A 53 12.17 -11.88 -0.24
N ALA A 54 12.46 -12.41 0.95
CA ALA A 54 12.43 -11.65 2.21
C ALA A 54 13.44 -10.50 2.23
N ALA A 55 14.66 -10.71 1.72
CA ALA A 55 15.67 -9.67 1.61
C ALA A 55 15.24 -8.55 0.65
N LEU A 56 14.66 -8.90 -0.50
CA LEU A 56 14.10 -7.94 -1.46
C LEU A 56 12.93 -7.17 -0.84
N PHE A 57 12.00 -7.87 -0.19
CA PHE A 57 10.86 -7.27 0.51
C PHE A 57 11.30 -6.26 1.58
N ASN A 58 12.28 -6.60 2.42
CA ASN A 58 12.81 -5.69 3.43
C ASN A 58 13.45 -4.45 2.81
N ARG A 59 14.20 -4.61 1.71
CA ARG A 59 14.79 -3.49 0.98
C ARG A 59 13.71 -2.55 0.42
N GLU A 60 12.66 -3.12 -0.17
CA GLU A 60 11.52 -2.38 -0.72
C GLU A 60 10.77 -1.62 0.38
N ALA A 61 10.45 -2.28 1.50
CA ALA A 61 9.80 -1.66 2.64
C ALA A 61 10.62 -0.47 3.21
N ASN A 62 11.95 -0.60 3.29
CA ASN A 62 12.83 0.48 3.70
C ASN A 62 12.82 1.67 2.72
N PHE A 63 12.76 1.42 1.40
CA PHE A 63 12.62 2.48 0.41
C PHE A 63 11.28 3.20 0.54
N MET A 64 10.19 2.47 0.69
CA MET A 64 8.87 3.06 0.91
C MET A 64 8.83 3.92 2.18
N ALA A 65 9.46 3.46 3.27
CA ALA A 65 9.56 4.21 4.51
C ALA A 65 10.30 5.55 4.32
N LYS A 66 11.37 5.59 3.51
CA LYS A 66 12.10 6.83 3.18
C LYS A 66 11.24 7.84 2.41
N LEU A 67 10.32 7.37 1.57
CA LEU A 67 9.40 8.22 0.81
C LEU A 67 8.21 8.71 1.64
N SER A 68 7.99 8.16 2.83
CA SER A 68 6.84 8.46 3.71
C SER A 68 6.78 9.91 4.20
N SER A 69 7.85 10.68 4.04
CA SER A 69 7.87 12.12 4.34
C SER A 69 7.23 12.98 3.26
N HIS A 70 6.96 12.42 2.07
CA HIS A 70 6.35 13.16 0.98
C HIS A 70 4.84 13.26 1.18
N PRO A 71 4.22 14.46 1.03
CA PRO A 71 2.80 14.68 1.37
C PRO A 71 1.81 13.89 0.53
N TYR A 72 2.22 13.41 -0.64
CA TYR A 72 1.38 12.66 -1.56
C TYR A 72 1.75 11.18 -1.67
N ILE A 73 2.56 10.67 -0.75
CA ILE A 73 2.89 9.24 -0.64
C ILE A 73 2.36 8.74 0.69
N LEU A 74 1.66 7.60 0.70
CA LEU A 74 1.15 7.02 1.95
C LEU A 74 2.30 6.68 2.89
N PRO A 75 2.24 7.16 4.14
CA PRO A 75 3.21 6.78 5.15
C PRO A 75 3.23 5.28 5.40
N VAL A 76 4.43 4.72 5.46
CA VAL A 76 4.67 3.36 5.96
C VAL A 76 4.95 3.46 7.46
N TYR A 77 4.14 2.74 8.24
CA TYR A 77 4.26 2.71 9.70
C TYR A 77 5.08 1.52 10.21
N GLY A 78 5.22 0.49 9.38
CA GLY A 78 6.01 -0.69 9.70
C GLY A 78 5.94 -1.74 8.62
N ALA A 79 6.84 -2.70 8.70
CA ALA A 79 6.85 -3.87 7.84
C ALA A 79 7.46 -5.04 8.59
N GLY A 80 7.17 -6.26 8.15
CA GLY A 80 7.74 -7.46 8.73
C GLY A 80 7.35 -8.72 7.99
N VAL A 81 7.73 -9.83 8.58
CA VAL A 81 7.37 -11.17 8.10
C VAL A 81 6.64 -11.88 9.23
N THR A 82 5.51 -12.48 8.92
CA THR A 82 4.70 -13.24 9.87
C THR A 82 5.38 -14.56 10.24
N SER A 83 4.94 -15.21 11.32
CA SER A 83 5.50 -16.51 11.76
C SER A 83 5.33 -17.63 10.73
N ASP A 84 4.36 -17.51 9.84
CA ASP A 84 4.08 -18.41 8.71
C ASP A 84 4.75 -17.98 7.40
N GLY A 85 5.64 -16.96 7.45
CA GLY A 85 6.52 -16.58 6.35
C GLY A 85 5.94 -15.58 5.35
N HIS A 86 4.78 -14.96 5.61
CA HIS A 86 4.21 -13.93 4.73
C HIS A 86 4.76 -12.53 5.07
N GLY A 87 5.20 -11.81 4.05
CA GLY A 87 5.58 -10.40 4.20
C GLY A 87 4.34 -9.52 4.41
N TYR A 88 4.43 -8.51 5.28
CA TYR A 88 3.38 -7.52 5.44
C TYR A 88 3.97 -6.11 5.58
N ILE A 89 3.23 -5.13 5.08
CA ILE A 89 3.54 -3.70 5.21
C ILE A 89 2.33 -3.02 5.83
N VAL A 90 2.57 -2.23 6.88
CA VAL A 90 1.56 -1.41 7.56
C VAL A 90 1.66 0.00 7.01
N ILE A 91 0.59 0.49 6.42
CA ILE A 91 0.51 1.81 5.80
C ILE A 91 -0.68 2.59 6.35
N GLU A 92 -0.71 3.89 6.11
CA GLU A 92 -1.86 4.72 6.43
C GLU A 92 -3.13 4.17 5.77
N TYR A 93 -4.22 4.15 6.52
CA TYR A 93 -5.54 3.83 5.97
C TYR A 93 -6.15 5.06 5.32
N ALA A 94 -6.48 4.96 4.03
CA ALA A 94 -7.15 6.02 3.27
C ALA A 94 -8.63 5.65 3.05
N PRO A 95 -9.58 6.21 3.82
CA PRO A 95 -10.99 5.85 3.77
C PRO A 95 -11.70 6.30 2.49
N GLY A 96 -11.11 7.22 1.72
CA GLY A 96 -11.68 7.75 0.48
C GLY A 96 -11.70 6.78 -0.71
N GLY A 97 -11.15 5.58 -0.56
CA GLY A 97 -11.09 4.59 -1.63
C GLY A 97 -10.05 4.93 -2.71
N THR A 98 -10.18 4.31 -3.88
CA THR A 98 -9.26 4.50 -5.02
C THR A 98 -9.83 5.53 -6.01
N TYR A 99 -8.96 6.14 -6.82
CA TYR A 99 -9.42 7.00 -7.93
C TYR A 99 -10.32 6.25 -8.92
N ASN A 100 -10.10 4.96 -9.11
CA ASN A 100 -10.98 4.13 -9.92
C ASN A 100 -12.41 4.08 -9.36
N SER A 101 -12.58 3.98 -8.03
CA SER A 101 -13.90 4.03 -7.41
C SER A 101 -14.56 5.41 -7.56
N ILE A 102 -13.77 6.48 -7.46
CA ILE A 102 -14.25 7.85 -7.65
C ILE A 102 -14.69 8.07 -9.09
N MET A 103 -13.87 7.68 -10.08
CA MET A 103 -14.19 7.82 -11.51
C MET A 103 -15.40 6.99 -11.93
N LYS A 104 -15.63 5.84 -11.30
CA LYS A 104 -16.85 5.03 -11.51
C LYS A 104 -18.10 5.68 -10.91
N ALA A 105 -17.95 6.39 -9.80
CA ALA A 105 -19.05 7.04 -9.11
C ALA A 105 -19.44 8.39 -9.75
N ARG A 106 -18.47 9.13 -10.30
CA ARG A 106 -18.66 10.44 -10.94
C ARG A 106 -17.50 10.79 -11.87
N SER A 107 -17.76 11.63 -12.88
CA SER A 107 -16.70 12.22 -13.70
C SER A 107 -15.86 13.20 -12.88
N MET A 108 -14.56 13.23 -13.11
CA MET A 108 -13.66 14.23 -12.55
C MET A 108 -13.70 15.50 -13.40
N THR A 109 -13.63 16.67 -12.77
CA THR A 109 -13.47 17.95 -13.49
C THR A 109 -12.03 18.06 -14.03
N CYS A 110 -11.82 18.93 -15.02
CA CYS A 110 -10.47 19.21 -15.54
C CYS A 110 -9.53 19.67 -14.42
N GLU A 111 -10.00 20.49 -13.50
CA GLU A 111 -9.23 20.96 -12.35
C GLU A 111 -8.80 19.80 -11.44
N GLN A 112 -9.71 18.88 -11.14
CA GLN A 112 -9.40 17.68 -10.34
C GLN A 112 -8.37 16.77 -11.02
N VAL A 113 -8.44 16.64 -12.35
CA VAL A 113 -7.47 15.85 -13.12
C VAL A 113 -6.09 16.52 -13.11
N LEU A 114 -6.04 17.85 -13.28
CA LEU A 114 -4.80 18.62 -13.22
C LEU A 114 -4.15 18.55 -11.82
N ASP A 115 -4.93 18.72 -10.76
CA ASP A 115 -4.46 18.60 -9.37
C ASP A 115 -3.88 17.21 -9.09
N LEU A 116 -4.58 16.17 -9.53
CA LEU A 116 -4.08 14.78 -9.45
C LEU A 116 -2.77 14.62 -10.20
N GLY A 117 -2.68 15.14 -11.42
CA GLY A 117 -1.48 15.08 -12.25
C GLY A 117 -0.27 15.75 -11.58
N ILE A 118 -0.46 16.91 -10.97
CA ILE A 118 0.58 17.65 -10.24
C ILE A 118 1.05 16.82 -9.03
N LYS A 119 0.13 16.32 -8.22
CA LYS A 119 0.44 15.51 -7.02
C LYS A 119 1.19 14.22 -7.38
N LEU A 120 0.72 13.52 -8.41
CA LEU A 120 1.33 12.31 -8.91
C LEU A 120 2.74 12.56 -9.44
N SER A 121 2.92 13.61 -10.25
CA SER A 121 4.22 13.99 -10.79
C SER A 121 5.22 14.35 -9.69
N SER A 122 4.79 15.06 -8.66
CA SER A 122 5.61 15.41 -7.49
C SER A 122 6.08 14.17 -6.73
N ALA A 123 5.17 13.22 -6.48
CA ALA A 123 5.50 11.96 -5.81
C ALA A 123 6.47 11.11 -6.63
N LEU A 124 6.22 10.98 -7.94
CA LEU A 124 7.10 10.25 -8.86
C LEU A 124 8.48 10.89 -8.98
N PHE A 125 8.56 12.21 -9.07
CA PHE A 125 9.83 12.92 -9.09
C PHE A 125 10.67 12.59 -7.84
N THR A 126 10.05 12.59 -6.66
CA THR A 126 10.72 12.24 -5.39
C THR A 126 11.20 10.79 -5.38
N ALA A 127 10.37 9.86 -5.86
CA ALA A 127 10.73 8.45 -5.98
C ALA A 127 11.90 8.26 -6.95
N HIS A 128 11.85 8.86 -8.13
CA HIS A 128 12.90 8.77 -9.16
C HIS A 128 14.22 9.35 -8.68
N ARG A 129 14.21 10.45 -7.95
CA ARG A 129 15.44 10.99 -7.31
C ARG A 129 16.05 10.03 -6.29
N SER A 130 15.26 9.12 -5.74
CA SER A 130 15.70 8.05 -4.84
C SER A 130 16.02 6.74 -5.57
N ASN A 131 16.11 6.76 -6.92
CA ASN A 131 16.30 5.60 -7.79
C ASN A 131 15.20 4.52 -7.64
N ILE A 132 13.98 4.95 -7.36
CA ILE A 132 12.82 4.07 -7.25
C ILE A 132 11.89 4.32 -8.44
N ILE A 133 11.60 3.28 -9.22
CA ILE A 133 10.68 3.33 -10.35
C ILE A 133 9.46 2.48 -9.99
N HIS A 134 8.25 3.02 -10.20
CA HIS A 134 7.01 2.39 -9.76
C HIS A 134 6.56 1.20 -10.62
N HIS A 135 6.79 1.23 -11.92
CA HIS A 135 6.43 0.23 -12.95
C HIS A 135 4.94 -0.08 -13.15
N ASP A 136 4.04 0.29 -12.21
CA ASP A 136 2.61 -0.10 -12.29
C ASP A 136 1.68 1.04 -11.78
N ILE A 137 1.74 2.21 -12.44
CA ILE A 137 0.86 3.33 -12.09
C ILE A 137 -0.49 3.14 -12.78
N LYS A 138 -1.56 3.00 -11.97
CA LYS A 138 -2.92 2.82 -12.45
C LYS A 138 -3.95 3.35 -11.47
N PRO A 139 -5.14 3.80 -11.93
CA PRO A 139 -6.17 4.38 -11.06
C PRO A 139 -6.67 3.46 -9.94
N GLN A 140 -6.53 2.15 -10.10
CA GLN A 140 -6.95 1.15 -9.14
C GLN A 140 -6.10 1.15 -7.86
N GLN A 141 -4.89 1.72 -7.90
CA GLN A 141 -3.95 1.70 -6.77
C GLN A 141 -3.90 3.01 -6.01
N HIS A 142 -4.48 4.07 -6.55
CA HIS A 142 -4.40 5.39 -5.96
C HIS A 142 -5.66 5.71 -5.17
N SER A 143 -5.51 5.89 -3.87
CA SER A 143 -6.46 6.58 -3.01
C SER A 143 -6.23 8.09 -3.08
N HIS A 144 -7.00 8.91 -2.34
CA HIS A 144 -6.79 10.36 -2.23
C HIS A 144 -5.36 10.75 -1.78
N HIS A 145 -4.65 9.84 -1.14
CA HIS A 145 -3.19 9.87 -1.01
C HIS A 145 -2.65 8.85 -2.01
N LEU A 146 -1.59 9.20 -2.75
CA LEU A 146 -0.92 8.31 -3.71
C LEU A 146 -0.35 7.08 -2.99
N ALA A 147 -1.25 6.15 -2.67
CA ALA A 147 -0.93 4.93 -2.00
C ALA A 147 -0.45 3.89 -2.97
N GLY A 148 0.66 3.35 -2.70
CA GLY A 148 1.13 2.11 -3.28
C GLY A 148 2.18 2.28 -4.36
N LEU A 149 3.32 2.89 -4.01
CA LEU A 149 4.58 2.51 -4.61
C LEU A 149 4.87 1.05 -4.22
N ALA A 150 4.10 0.12 -4.74
CA ALA A 150 4.47 -1.28 -4.71
C ALA A 150 5.41 -1.50 -5.90
N CYS A 151 6.71 -1.50 -5.65
CA CYS A 151 7.67 -2.00 -6.61
C CYS A 151 7.39 -3.50 -6.77
N SER A 152 6.91 -3.91 -7.92
CA SER A 152 6.98 -5.31 -8.35
C SER A 152 8.32 -5.47 -9.04
N GLY A 153 9.29 -6.07 -8.35
CA GLY A 153 10.51 -6.59 -8.95
C GLY A 153 10.24 -7.83 -9.77
#